data_6e7e6f5afb827e1a7668fb5dded25378
#
_entry.id   6e7e6f5afb827e1a7668fb5dded25378
#
_cell.length_a   1.000
_cell.length_b   1.000
_cell.length_c   1.000
_cell.angle_alpha   90.00
_cell.angle_beta   90.00
_cell.angle_gamma   90.00
#
_symmetry.space_group_name_H-M   'P 1'
#
loop_
_entity.id
_entity.type
_entity.pdbx_description
1 polymer ?
#
loop_
_entity_poly.entity_id
_entity_poly.type
_entity_poly.pdbx_seq_one_letter_code
_entity_poly.pdbx_strand_id
1 'polypeptide(L)'
;MEWKHELEGNPDIKFGFYLRPSVEVSQAQATIHDLLRRQFGLVAGGSFMPHATIKGFFRSNSTLAEINAACDRATAGFAAIPIVNNGVVAFGRSGVALNVHHDAFGNVNAQLQAFHEAVMDQLEPLVHPDCTFSAGEWARDKFFAHLTLAMADVPDFAFDEIYEFVQAAEPFGRPRFLAEYFHLYAFHSDAWDGQWWHSLEWKLLNSWRLPSQDAGPVEKSRVRRGWQALSYTVE
;
A
#
# COMPACT_ATOMS: atom_id res chain seq x y z
N MET A 1 18.03 8.71 -7.06
CA MET A 1 17.63 9.42 -8.30
C MET A 1 16.70 10.55 -7.92
N GLU A 2 16.77 11.70 -8.55
CA GLU A 2 15.91 12.83 -8.24
C GLU A 2 14.60 12.69 -9.02
N TRP A 3 13.45 12.78 -8.32
CA TRP A 3 12.13 12.77 -8.94
C TRP A 3 11.98 13.94 -9.92
N LYS A 4 11.73 13.66 -11.19
CA LYS A 4 11.73 14.66 -12.28
C LYS A 4 10.34 14.94 -12.86
N HIS A 5 9.32 14.23 -12.38
CA HIS A 5 7.97 14.32 -12.95
C HIS A 5 7.16 15.42 -12.26
N GLU A 6 6.42 16.22 -13.06
CA GLU A 6 5.40 17.11 -12.54
C GLU A 6 4.27 16.27 -11.94
N LEU A 7 3.75 16.69 -10.79
CA LEU A 7 2.73 15.94 -10.06
C LEU A 7 1.32 16.29 -10.50
N GLU A 8 1.07 17.58 -10.78
CA GLU A 8 -0.26 18.10 -11.08
C GLU A 8 -0.47 18.14 -12.61
N GLY A 9 -1.64 17.69 -13.05
CA GLY A 9 -2.00 17.68 -14.47
C GLY A 9 -1.25 16.66 -15.35
N ASN A 10 -0.35 15.87 -14.79
CA ASN A 10 0.37 14.84 -15.53
C ASN A 10 -0.44 13.54 -15.59
N PRO A 11 -0.88 13.07 -16.77
CA PRO A 11 -1.70 11.86 -16.92
C PRO A 11 -0.96 10.58 -16.55
N ASP A 12 0.36 10.58 -16.57
CA ASP A 12 1.19 9.40 -16.25
C ASP A 12 1.44 9.25 -14.77
N ILE A 13 1.08 10.25 -13.96
CA ILE A 13 1.18 10.19 -12.50
C ILE A 13 -0.07 9.54 -11.93
N LYS A 14 0.15 8.56 -11.06
CA LYS A 14 -0.88 7.95 -10.23
C LYS A 14 -0.56 8.18 -8.77
N PHE A 15 -1.58 8.49 -8.01
CA PHE A 15 -1.50 8.63 -6.56
C PHE A 15 -1.99 7.34 -5.90
N GLY A 16 -1.59 7.12 -4.65
CA GLY A 16 -2.15 6.04 -3.85
C GLY A 16 -1.91 6.29 -2.37
N PHE A 17 -2.83 5.80 -1.54
CA PHE A 17 -2.81 5.98 -0.10
C PHE A 17 -2.69 4.62 0.59
N TYR A 18 -1.65 4.49 1.43
CA TYR A 18 -1.20 3.20 1.91
C TYR A 18 -0.90 3.20 3.40
N LEU A 19 -1.22 2.09 4.05
CA LEU A 19 -0.75 1.76 5.39
C LEU A 19 0.70 1.28 5.31
N ARG A 20 1.58 1.83 6.14
CA ARG A 20 2.92 1.31 6.38
C ARG A 20 2.87 0.29 7.53
N PRO A 21 3.26 -0.97 7.34
CA PRO A 21 3.37 -1.95 8.42
C PRO A 21 4.38 -1.53 9.49
N SER A 22 4.43 -2.26 10.61
CA SER A 22 5.52 -2.08 11.57
C SER A 22 6.89 -2.34 10.91
N VAL A 23 7.95 -1.83 11.52
CA VAL A 23 9.31 -2.00 10.98
C VAL A 23 9.64 -3.48 10.78
N GLU A 24 9.30 -4.33 11.75
CA GLU A 24 9.59 -5.76 11.69
C GLU A 24 8.83 -6.47 10.56
N VAL A 25 7.57 -6.12 10.35
CA VAL A 25 6.74 -6.67 9.25
C VAL A 25 7.24 -6.15 7.91
N SER A 26 7.62 -4.87 7.82
CA SER A 26 8.19 -4.29 6.61
C SER A 26 9.52 -4.95 6.22
N GLN A 27 10.39 -5.22 7.19
CA GLN A 27 11.66 -5.93 6.97
C GLN A 27 11.43 -7.37 6.52
N ALA A 28 10.48 -8.07 7.14
CA ALA A 28 10.14 -9.43 6.75
C ALA A 28 9.60 -9.48 5.31
N GLN A 29 8.69 -8.56 4.94
CA GLN A 29 8.18 -8.45 3.57
C GLN A 29 9.31 -8.18 2.57
N ALA A 30 10.21 -7.24 2.85
CA ALA A 30 11.35 -6.93 1.99
C ALA A 30 12.30 -8.14 1.83
N THR A 31 12.51 -8.92 2.90
CA THR A 31 13.30 -10.16 2.85
C THR A 31 12.67 -11.19 1.90
N ILE A 32 11.36 -11.37 1.96
CA ILE A 32 10.66 -12.28 1.04
C ILE A 32 10.76 -11.79 -0.41
N HIS A 33 10.62 -10.49 -0.67
CA HIS A 33 10.82 -9.93 -2.00
C HIS A 33 12.22 -10.24 -2.55
N ASP A 34 13.28 -10.10 -1.73
CA ASP A 34 14.65 -10.43 -2.16
C ASP A 34 14.84 -11.93 -2.41
N LEU A 35 14.24 -12.79 -1.57
CA LEU A 35 14.26 -14.25 -1.78
C LEU A 35 13.55 -14.63 -3.08
N LEU A 36 12.37 -14.10 -3.33
CA LEU A 36 11.60 -14.37 -4.55
C LEU A 36 12.32 -13.87 -5.80
N ARG A 37 12.96 -12.70 -5.73
CA ARG A 37 13.79 -12.19 -6.81
C ARG A 37 14.96 -13.11 -7.12
N ARG A 38 15.67 -13.58 -6.11
CA ARG A 38 16.84 -14.46 -6.27
C ARG A 38 16.47 -15.86 -6.74
N GLN A 39 15.40 -16.43 -6.22
CA GLN A 39 15.01 -17.81 -6.49
C GLN A 39 14.20 -17.96 -7.79
N PHE A 40 13.32 -17.02 -8.07
CA PHE A 40 12.34 -17.12 -9.16
C PHE A 40 12.42 -15.99 -10.19
N GLY A 41 13.27 -14.97 -9.96
CA GLY A 41 13.37 -13.81 -10.83
C GLY A 41 12.20 -12.82 -10.69
N LEU A 42 11.35 -12.96 -9.68
CA LEU A 42 10.19 -12.09 -9.48
C LEU A 42 10.61 -10.72 -8.93
N VAL A 43 10.17 -9.66 -9.57
CA VAL A 43 10.54 -8.28 -9.22
C VAL A 43 9.34 -7.37 -8.94
N ALA A 44 8.17 -7.67 -9.50
CA ALA A 44 7.01 -6.78 -9.45
C ALA A 44 6.58 -6.43 -8.01
N GLY A 45 6.48 -7.42 -7.12
CA GLY A 45 6.12 -7.21 -5.72
C GLY A 45 7.13 -6.33 -4.97
N GLY A 46 8.42 -6.54 -5.25
CA GLY A 46 9.53 -5.81 -4.63
C GLY A 46 9.79 -4.42 -5.21
N SER A 47 9.12 -4.03 -6.31
CA SER A 47 9.23 -2.69 -6.89
C SER A 47 8.54 -1.61 -6.04
N PHE A 48 7.72 -2.02 -5.09
CA PHE A 48 7.06 -1.14 -4.12
C PHE A 48 7.76 -1.11 -2.76
N MET A 49 7.55 -0.02 -2.02
CA MET A 49 7.78 0.01 -0.58
C MET A 49 6.84 -1.01 0.12
N PRO A 50 7.21 -1.57 1.29
CA PRO A 50 6.31 -2.39 2.10
C PRO A 50 5.04 -1.64 2.49
N HIS A 51 3.87 -2.16 2.11
CA HIS A 51 2.59 -1.50 2.34
C HIS A 51 1.39 -2.45 2.34
N ALA A 52 0.29 -2.00 2.94
CA ALA A 52 -1.04 -2.46 2.58
C ALA A 52 -1.83 -1.34 1.91
N THR A 53 -2.51 -1.65 0.83
CA THR A 53 -3.31 -0.67 0.08
C THR A 53 -4.56 -0.29 0.85
N ILE A 54 -4.77 1.01 1.07
CA ILE A 54 -6.04 1.57 1.56
C ILE A 54 -6.82 2.15 0.39
N LYS A 55 -6.19 2.98 -0.45
CA LYS A 55 -6.71 3.37 -1.77
C LYS A 55 -5.60 3.16 -2.78
N GLY A 56 -5.83 2.24 -3.70
CA GLY A 56 -4.91 1.92 -4.78
C GLY A 56 -4.77 3.06 -5.79
N PHE A 57 -4.01 2.82 -6.81
CA PHE A 57 -3.67 3.81 -7.82
C PHE A 57 -4.89 4.59 -8.32
N PHE A 58 -4.79 5.91 -8.31
CA PHE A 58 -5.75 6.79 -8.95
C PHE A 58 -5.07 7.97 -9.61
N ARG A 59 -5.63 8.41 -10.73
CA ARG A 59 -5.30 9.67 -11.36
C ARG A 59 -6.25 10.76 -10.86
N SER A 60 -5.78 11.98 -10.75
CA SER A 60 -6.58 13.12 -10.31
C SER A 60 -6.19 14.38 -11.07
N ASN A 61 -7.18 15.27 -11.31
CA ASN A 61 -6.95 16.64 -11.76
C ASN A 61 -6.88 17.63 -10.60
N SER A 62 -7.11 17.16 -9.36
CA SER A 62 -7.02 17.99 -8.16
C SER A 62 -5.56 18.31 -7.84
N THR A 63 -5.35 19.45 -7.23
CA THR A 63 -4.04 19.85 -6.71
C THR A 63 -3.58 18.92 -5.57
N LEU A 64 -2.28 18.84 -5.38
CA LEU A 64 -1.71 18.09 -4.26
C LEU A 64 -2.23 18.61 -2.90
N ALA A 65 -2.52 19.91 -2.81
CA ALA A 65 -3.12 20.50 -1.60
C ALA A 65 -4.52 19.96 -1.32
N GLU A 66 -5.36 19.80 -2.34
CA GLU A 66 -6.70 19.22 -2.21
C GLU A 66 -6.66 17.74 -1.84
N ILE A 67 -5.77 16.95 -2.46
CA ILE A 67 -5.56 15.54 -2.12
C ILE A 67 -5.09 15.40 -0.66
N ASN A 68 -4.13 16.23 -0.22
CA ASN A 68 -3.68 16.23 1.17
C ASN A 68 -4.80 16.60 2.14
N ALA A 69 -5.61 17.61 1.81
CA ALA A 69 -6.74 18.01 2.64
C ALA A 69 -7.81 16.89 2.75
N ALA A 70 -8.02 16.12 1.68
CA ALA A 70 -8.89 14.94 1.70
C ALA A 70 -8.31 13.85 2.64
N CYS A 71 -7.02 13.56 2.57
CA CYS A 71 -6.36 12.63 3.48
C CYS A 71 -6.38 13.12 4.94
N ASP A 72 -6.21 14.43 5.18
CA ASP A 72 -6.35 15.04 6.52
C ASP A 72 -7.74 14.78 7.10
N ARG A 73 -8.81 14.93 6.29
CA ARG A 73 -10.19 14.65 6.72
C ARG A 73 -10.42 13.16 6.94
N ALA A 74 -9.92 12.30 6.05
CA ALA A 74 -10.08 10.86 6.13
C ALA A 74 -9.43 10.26 7.38
N THR A 75 -8.29 10.79 7.81
CA THR A 75 -7.56 10.32 8.99
C THR A 75 -8.06 10.94 10.29
N ALA A 76 -8.86 12.02 10.22
CA ALA A 76 -9.37 12.70 11.39
C ALA A 76 -10.33 11.79 12.20
N GLY A 77 -10.08 11.71 13.50
CA GLY A 77 -10.93 10.92 14.41
C GLY A 77 -10.58 9.44 14.51
N PHE A 78 -9.61 8.95 13.73
CA PHE A 78 -9.09 7.60 13.89
C PHE A 78 -7.89 7.55 14.83
N ALA A 79 -7.81 6.48 15.61
CA ALA A 79 -6.62 6.08 16.37
C ALA A 79 -5.90 4.93 15.66
N ALA A 80 -4.70 4.61 16.12
CA ALA A 80 -3.90 3.48 15.63
C ALA A 80 -4.73 2.19 15.63
N ILE A 81 -4.73 1.47 14.51
CA ILE A 81 -5.59 0.31 14.27
C ILE A 81 -4.81 -0.97 14.57
N PRO A 82 -5.30 -1.84 15.47
CA PRO A 82 -4.70 -3.15 15.68
C PRO A 82 -4.86 -4.03 14.45
N ILE A 83 -3.74 -4.56 13.97
CA ILE A 83 -3.70 -5.46 12.80
C ILE A 83 -3.19 -6.82 13.24
N VAL A 84 -3.80 -7.88 12.69
CA VAL A 84 -3.33 -9.26 12.82
C VAL A 84 -2.79 -9.72 11.46
N ASN A 85 -1.60 -10.31 11.47
CA ASN A 85 -1.05 -11.02 10.33
C ASN A 85 -1.59 -12.46 10.36
N ASN A 86 -2.51 -12.77 9.47
CA ASN A 86 -3.18 -14.07 9.38
C ASN A 86 -2.49 -15.03 8.40
N GLY A 87 -1.21 -14.77 8.08
CA GLY A 87 -0.40 -15.64 7.24
C GLY A 87 -0.61 -15.45 5.75
N VAL A 88 -0.05 -16.39 4.99
CA VAL A 88 0.04 -16.34 3.54
C VAL A 88 -1.29 -16.74 2.90
N VAL A 89 -1.72 -15.95 1.91
CA VAL A 89 -2.91 -16.24 1.09
C VAL A 89 -2.58 -16.08 -0.39
N ALA A 90 -3.31 -16.82 -1.22
CA ALA A 90 -3.25 -16.73 -2.66
C ALA A 90 -4.32 -15.77 -3.20
N PHE A 91 -3.99 -14.99 -4.22
CA PHE A 91 -4.91 -14.22 -5.04
C PHE A 91 -5.08 -14.91 -6.39
N GLY A 92 -5.96 -15.87 -6.45
CA GLY A 92 -6.03 -16.77 -7.62
C GLY A 92 -4.67 -17.42 -7.87
N ARG A 93 -4.21 -17.39 -9.11
CA ARG A 93 -2.86 -17.83 -9.51
C ARG A 93 -1.93 -16.66 -9.93
N SER A 94 -2.32 -15.43 -9.61
CA SER A 94 -1.59 -14.23 -10.07
C SER A 94 -0.85 -13.51 -8.95
N GLY A 95 -1.02 -13.91 -7.69
CA GLY A 95 -0.37 -13.24 -6.59
C GLY A 95 -0.38 -14.01 -5.27
N VAL A 96 0.58 -13.69 -4.43
CA VAL A 96 0.74 -14.20 -3.05
C VAL A 96 0.88 -13.03 -2.11
N ALA A 97 0.19 -13.06 -0.99
CA ALA A 97 0.20 -11.96 -0.04
C ALA A 97 0.04 -12.44 1.41
N LEU A 98 0.31 -11.56 2.37
CA LEU A 98 -0.09 -11.73 3.76
C LEU A 98 -1.48 -11.13 3.98
N ASN A 99 -2.37 -11.89 4.59
CA ASN A 99 -3.69 -11.42 4.99
C ASN A 99 -3.58 -10.56 6.25
N VAL A 100 -3.90 -9.28 6.12
CA VAL A 100 -3.96 -8.32 7.23
C VAL A 100 -5.36 -7.68 7.35
N HIS A 101 -6.34 -8.26 6.67
CA HIS A 101 -7.72 -7.79 6.63
C HIS A 101 -8.57 -8.32 7.79
N HIS A 102 -8.26 -9.51 8.30
CA HIS A 102 -9.06 -10.17 9.31
C HIS A 102 -8.47 -10.00 10.72
N ASP A 103 -9.32 -10.08 11.71
CA ASP A 103 -8.94 -10.16 13.13
C ASP A 103 -8.44 -11.57 13.52
N ALA A 104 -8.11 -11.77 14.79
CA ALA A 104 -7.64 -13.05 15.29
C ALA A 104 -8.71 -14.16 15.31
N PHE A 105 -9.97 -13.82 15.06
CA PHE A 105 -11.10 -14.77 15.01
C PHE A 105 -11.53 -15.05 13.55
N GLY A 106 -10.86 -14.45 12.58
CA GLY A 106 -11.18 -14.59 11.16
C GLY A 106 -12.30 -13.67 10.67
N ASN A 107 -12.77 -12.74 11.49
CA ASN A 107 -13.72 -11.73 11.05
C ASN A 107 -12.99 -10.56 10.37
N VAL A 108 -13.70 -9.83 9.51
CA VAL A 108 -13.18 -8.58 8.94
C VAL A 108 -12.81 -7.61 10.07
N ASN A 109 -11.63 -7.02 10.00
CA ASN A 109 -11.22 -5.97 10.93
C ASN A 109 -12.07 -4.71 10.71
N ALA A 110 -13.10 -4.56 11.53
CA ALA A 110 -14.09 -3.50 11.40
C ALA A 110 -13.48 -2.08 11.48
N GLN A 111 -12.40 -1.90 12.26
CA GLN A 111 -11.72 -0.59 12.35
C GLN A 111 -10.96 -0.27 11.06
N LEU A 112 -10.30 -1.26 10.47
CA LEU A 112 -9.59 -1.08 9.21
C LEU A 112 -10.57 -0.88 8.04
N GLN A 113 -11.69 -1.61 8.04
CA GLN A 113 -12.76 -1.43 7.07
C GLN A 113 -13.35 -0.02 7.16
N ALA A 114 -13.72 0.45 8.35
CA ALA A 114 -14.25 1.79 8.54
C ALA A 114 -13.24 2.89 8.13
N PHE A 115 -11.95 2.67 8.39
CA PHE A 115 -10.90 3.58 7.94
C PHE A 115 -10.80 3.62 6.40
N HIS A 116 -10.84 2.47 5.74
CA HIS A 116 -10.88 2.39 4.28
C HIS A 116 -12.08 3.15 3.71
N GLU A 117 -13.28 2.95 4.26
CA GLU A 117 -14.49 3.64 3.84
C GLU A 117 -14.38 5.16 3.98
N ALA A 118 -13.85 5.63 5.11
CA ALA A 118 -13.60 7.06 5.32
C ALA A 118 -12.59 7.64 4.31
N VAL A 119 -11.56 6.88 3.95
CA VAL A 119 -10.59 7.26 2.90
C VAL A 119 -11.29 7.31 1.55
N MET A 120 -12.11 6.32 1.21
CA MET A 120 -12.84 6.30 -0.04
C MET A 120 -13.83 7.47 -0.16
N ASP A 121 -14.55 7.80 0.91
CA ASP A 121 -15.48 8.96 0.93
C ASP A 121 -14.79 10.29 0.61
N GLN A 122 -13.52 10.43 0.97
CA GLN A 122 -12.75 11.64 0.74
C GLN A 122 -11.96 11.65 -0.57
N LEU A 123 -11.44 10.52 -1.02
CA LEU A 123 -10.56 10.45 -2.19
C LEU A 123 -11.30 10.08 -3.48
N GLU A 124 -12.36 9.27 -3.42
CA GLU A 124 -13.11 8.86 -4.60
C GLU A 124 -13.66 10.05 -5.42
N PRO A 125 -14.19 11.13 -4.80
CA PRO A 125 -14.61 12.33 -5.54
C PRO A 125 -13.49 13.06 -6.29
N LEU A 126 -12.23 12.81 -5.95
CA LEU A 126 -11.06 13.42 -6.59
C LEU A 126 -10.48 12.54 -7.70
N VAL A 127 -10.97 11.31 -7.86
CA VAL A 127 -10.51 10.39 -8.90
C VAL A 127 -10.95 10.90 -10.27
N HIS A 128 -10.01 10.94 -11.23
CA HIS A 128 -10.31 11.34 -12.58
C HIS A 128 -11.33 10.37 -13.21
N PRO A 129 -12.37 10.85 -13.92
CA PRO A 129 -13.43 9.99 -14.50
C PRO A 129 -12.90 8.87 -15.41
N ASP A 130 -11.83 9.14 -16.15
CA ASP A 130 -11.22 8.17 -17.08
C ASP A 130 -10.22 7.23 -16.37
N CYS A 131 -10.09 7.32 -15.05
CA CYS A 131 -9.19 6.43 -14.30
C CYS A 131 -9.83 5.05 -14.14
N THR A 132 -9.40 4.11 -14.97
CA THR A 132 -9.86 2.71 -14.92
C THR A 132 -8.98 1.81 -14.04
N PHE A 133 -7.77 2.26 -13.71
CA PHE A 133 -6.82 1.52 -12.89
C PHE A 133 -7.25 1.56 -11.42
N SER A 134 -7.63 0.44 -10.85
CA SER A 134 -8.19 0.29 -9.49
C SER A 134 -9.40 1.18 -9.16
N ALA A 135 -10.11 1.68 -10.20
CA ALA A 135 -11.36 2.41 -10.00
C ALA A 135 -12.47 1.44 -9.57
N GLY A 136 -13.03 1.66 -8.40
CA GLY A 136 -14.29 1.07 -7.94
C GLY A 136 -14.32 -0.43 -7.66
N GLU A 137 -13.56 -1.26 -8.35
CA GLU A 137 -13.64 -2.73 -8.21
C GLU A 137 -13.19 -3.26 -6.85
N TRP A 138 -12.29 -2.55 -6.19
CA TRP A 138 -11.68 -2.91 -4.91
C TRP A 138 -12.09 -1.97 -3.78
N ALA A 139 -13.16 -1.23 -3.97
CA ALA A 139 -13.66 -0.31 -2.98
C ALA A 139 -14.67 -0.99 -2.06
N ARG A 140 -14.73 -0.50 -0.82
CA ARG A 140 -15.78 -0.80 0.16
C ARG A 140 -15.91 -2.29 0.48
N ASP A 141 -16.99 -2.94 0.06
CA ASP A 141 -17.32 -4.35 0.34
C ASP A 141 -16.35 -5.36 -0.30
N LYS A 142 -15.60 -4.95 -1.34
CA LYS A 142 -14.54 -5.77 -1.96
C LYS A 142 -13.15 -5.48 -1.40
N PHE A 143 -13.05 -4.56 -0.46
CA PHE A 143 -11.79 -4.24 0.16
C PHE A 143 -11.20 -5.45 0.87
N PHE A 144 -9.95 -5.76 0.55
CA PHE A 144 -9.19 -6.81 1.20
C PHE A 144 -7.76 -6.31 1.47
N ALA A 145 -7.50 -5.92 2.71
CA ALA A 145 -6.18 -5.46 3.12
C ALA A 145 -5.16 -6.60 3.12
N HIS A 146 -4.07 -6.40 2.42
CA HIS A 146 -3.01 -7.40 2.29
C HIS A 146 -1.65 -6.75 2.09
N LEU A 147 -0.59 -7.48 2.41
CA LEU A 147 0.78 -7.12 2.09
C LEU A 147 1.25 -8.02 0.95
N THR A 148 1.42 -7.46 -0.23
CA THR A 148 1.80 -8.20 -1.43
C THR A 148 3.20 -8.78 -1.30
N LEU A 149 3.36 -10.08 -1.54
CA LEU A 149 4.66 -10.77 -1.58
C LEU A 149 5.10 -11.05 -3.01
N ALA A 150 4.16 -11.48 -3.87
CA ALA A 150 4.38 -11.66 -5.30
C ALA A 150 3.14 -11.25 -6.07
N MET A 151 3.29 -10.64 -7.24
CA MET A 151 2.19 -10.24 -8.11
C MET A 151 2.69 -9.97 -9.53
N ALA A 152 1.77 -9.88 -10.47
CA ALA A 152 1.96 -9.41 -11.86
C ALA A 152 2.96 -10.22 -12.71
N ASP A 153 4.15 -10.54 -12.22
CA ASP A 153 5.18 -11.31 -12.91
C ASP A 153 5.25 -12.78 -12.46
N VAL A 154 4.26 -13.26 -11.71
CA VAL A 154 4.16 -14.66 -11.28
C VAL A 154 3.75 -15.52 -12.47
N PRO A 155 4.60 -16.45 -12.96
CA PRO A 155 4.22 -17.32 -14.05
C PRO A 155 3.25 -18.41 -13.56
N ASP A 156 2.18 -18.64 -14.30
CA ASP A 156 1.12 -19.58 -13.91
C ASP A 156 1.65 -21.00 -13.65
N PHE A 157 2.60 -21.45 -14.47
CA PHE A 157 3.19 -22.78 -14.33
C PHE A 157 4.02 -22.99 -13.06
N ALA A 158 4.52 -21.92 -12.44
CA ALA A 158 5.35 -21.95 -11.23
C ALA A 158 4.59 -21.50 -9.97
N PHE A 159 3.31 -21.13 -10.09
CA PHE A 159 2.55 -20.54 -8.98
C PHE A 159 2.54 -21.42 -7.73
N ASP A 160 2.28 -22.72 -7.87
CA ASP A 160 2.16 -23.63 -6.73
C ASP A 160 3.50 -23.76 -6.00
N GLU A 161 4.62 -23.88 -6.74
CA GLU A 161 5.97 -23.91 -6.17
C GLU A 161 6.30 -22.59 -5.42
N ILE A 162 5.98 -21.43 -6.02
CA ILE A 162 6.18 -20.12 -5.42
C ILE A 162 5.36 -19.98 -4.14
N TYR A 163 4.10 -20.41 -4.17
CA TYR A 163 3.22 -20.34 -3.02
C TYR A 163 3.72 -21.20 -1.86
N GLU A 164 4.10 -22.46 -2.13
CA GLU A 164 4.68 -23.38 -1.14
C GLU A 164 6.01 -22.84 -0.59
N PHE A 165 6.87 -22.29 -1.46
CA PHE A 165 8.12 -21.66 -1.05
C PHE A 165 7.88 -20.50 -0.07
N VAL A 166 6.94 -19.62 -0.39
CA VAL A 166 6.59 -18.49 0.47
C VAL A 166 6.03 -18.99 1.80
N GLN A 167 5.14 -20.00 1.80
CA GLN A 167 4.61 -20.57 3.03
C GLN A 167 5.70 -21.19 3.92
N ALA A 168 6.70 -21.82 3.32
CA ALA A 168 7.81 -22.42 4.05
C ALA A 168 8.81 -21.39 4.60
N ALA A 169 8.83 -20.18 4.07
CA ALA A 169 9.77 -19.13 4.46
C ALA A 169 9.38 -18.39 5.76
N GLU A 170 8.32 -18.81 6.48
CA GLU A 170 7.92 -18.20 7.76
C GLU A 170 9.10 -18.11 8.77
N PRO A 171 9.09 -17.05 9.66
CA PRO A 171 7.99 -16.14 10.00
C PRO A 171 8.05 -14.79 9.26
N PHE A 172 6.88 -14.27 8.91
CA PHE A 172 6.68 -12.97 8.24
C PHE A 172 6.59 -11.78 9.21
N GLY A 173 7.49 -11.72 10.18
CA GLY A 173 7.46 -10.67 11.18
C GLY A 173 6.49 -10.97 12.34
N ARG A 174 6.05 -9.92 13.03
CA ARG A 174 5.16 -10.10 14.19
C ARG A 174 3.76 -10.51 13.76
N PRO A 175 3.10 -11.40 14.55
CA PRO A 175 1.73 -11.80 14.27
C PRO A 175 0.72 -10.66 14.51
N ARG A 176 1.12 -9.58 15.22
CA ARG A 176 0.29 -8.40 15.50
C ARG A 176 1.14 -7.15 15.45
N PHE A 177 0.57 -6.08 14.89
CA PHE A 177 1.17 -4.74 14.90
C PHE A 177 0.09 -3.66 14.94
N LEU A 178 0.50 -2.41 15.18
CA LEU A 178 -0.38 -1.25 15.10
C LEU A 178 -0.16 -0.54 13.76
N ALA A 179 -1.23 -0.29 13.04
CA ALA A 179 -1.26 0.58 11.89
C ALA A 179 -1.34 2.03 12.36
N GLU A 180 -0.19 2.65 12.57
CA GLU A 180 -0.08 4.04 13.01
C GLU A 180 0.22 5.00 11.87
N TYR A 181 0.91 4.53 10.82
CA TYR A 181 1.42 5.38 9.75
C TYR A 181 0.73 5.08 8.44
N PHE A 182 0.26 6.14 7.80
CA PHE A 182 -0.33 6.10 6.47
C PHE A 182 0.37 7.11 5.59
N HIS A 183 0.55 6.76 4.34
CA HIS A 183 1.37 7.52 3.41
C HIS A 183 0.65 7.76 2.10
N LEU A 184 0.78 8.97 1.57
CA LEU A 184 0.42 9.30 0.20
C LEU A 184 1.68 9.24 -0.65
N TYR A 185 1.61 8.47 -1.74
CA TYR A 185 2.67 8.38 -2.73
C TYR A 185 2.19 8.85 -4.10
N ALA A 186 3.12 9.36 -4.90
CA ALA A 186 2.99 9.46 -6.34
C ALA A 186 3.81 8.35 -6.99
N PHE A 187 3.31 7.85 -8.12
CA PHE A 187 3.91 6.80 -8.92
C PHE A 187 3.97 7.24 -10.37
N HIS A 188 5.04 6.85 -11.04
CA HIS A 188 5.21 7.00 -12.49
C HIS A 188 5.70 5.67 -13.06
N SER A 189 5.27 5.36 -14.28
CA SER A 189 5.82 4.25 -15.06
C SER A 189 5.71 4.60 -16.54
N ASP A 190 6.73 4.26 -17.33
CA ASP A 190 6.74 4.43 -18.78
C ASP A 190 5.83 3.41 -19.51
N ALA A 191 5.33 2.40 -18.78
CA ALA A 191 4.61 1.25 -19.36
C ALA A 191 3.38 0.84 -18.55
N TRP A 192 2.50 1.80 -18.19
CA TRP A 192 1.28 1.50 -17.42
C TRP A 192 0.39 0.41 -18.04
N ASP A 193 0.44 0.27 -19.36
CA ASP A 193 -0.37 -0.73 -20.11
C ASP A 193 0.30 -2.10 -20.22
N GLY A 194 1.50 -2.27 -19.64
CA GLY A 194 2.28 -3.48 -19.78
C GLY A 194 3.03 -3.87 -18.51
N GLN A 195 4.33 -4.09 -18.65
CA GLN A 195 5.21 -4.47 -17.55
C GLN A 195 5.68 -3.25 -16.75
N TRP A 196 4.72 -2.51 -16.20
CA TRP A 196 4.92 -1.23 -15.51
C TRP A 196 5.94 -1.31 -14.36
N TRP A 197 6.15 -2.49 -13.76
CA TRP A 197 7.07 -2.67 -12.64
C TRP A 197 8.54 -2.54 -13.01
N HIS A 198 8.91 -2.64 -14.29
CA HIS A 198 10.30 -2.45 -14.74
C HIS A 198 10.74 -0.98 -14.75
N SER A 199 9.80 -0.06 -14.89
CA SER A 199 10.06 1.39 -14.89
C SER A 199 9.32 2.12 -13.76
N LEU A 200 8.82 1.39 -12.77
CA LEU A 200 8.07 2.00 -11.67
C LEU A 200 8.99 2.88 -10.82
N GLU A 201 8.67 4.16 -10.79
CA GLU A 201 9.22 5.11 -9.85
C GLU A 201 8.14 5.54 -8.86
N TRP A 202 8.53 5.84 -7.62
CA TRP A 202 7.61 6.37 -6.63
C TRP A 202 8.26 7.42 -5.74
N LYS A 203 7.42 8.32 -5.24
CA LYS A 203 7.79 9.41 -4.35
C LYS A 203 6.82 9.49 -3.18
N LEU A 204 7.35 9.52 -1.96
CA LEU A 204 6.58 9.85 -0.77
C LEU A 204 6.22 11.33 -0.79
N LEU A 205 4.93 11.64 -0.77
CA LEU A 205 4.41 13.00 -0.80
C LEU A 205 4.08 13.53 0.60
N ASN A 206 3.42 12.69 1.43
CA ASN A 206 3.03 13.06 2.78
C ASN A 206 2.81 11.83 3.66
N SER A 207 2.79 12.05 4.97
CA SER A 207 2.62 11.01 5.98
C SER A 207 1.68 11.47 7.09
N TRP A 208 0.81 10.58 7.53
CA TRP A 208 -0.09 10.77 8.68
C TRP A 208 0.23 9.74 9.74
N ARG A 209 0.28 10.19 10.98
CA ARG A 209 0.38 9.31 12.13
C ARG A 209 -0.91 9.38 12.92
N LEU A 210 -1.58 8.25 13.07
CA LEU A 210 -2.73 8.12 13.95
C LEU A 210 -2.26 8.08 15.42
N PRO A 211 -2.98 8.74 16.35
CA PRO A 211 -2.65 8.70 17.77
C PRO A 211 -2.83 7.28 18.33
N SER A 212 -2.07 6.93 19.36
CA SER A 212 -2.28 5.70 20.12
C SER A 212 -3.68 5.70 20.77
N GLN A 213 -4.31 4.54 20.91
CA GLN A 213 -5.65 4.43 21.51
C GLN A 213 -5.72 4.96 22.95
N ASP A 214 -4.60 4.94 23.69
CA ASP A 214 -4.48 5.44 25.07
C ASP A 214 -4.10 6.91 25.18
N ALA A 215 -3.83 7.58 24.07
CA ALA A 215 -3.54 9.01 24.06
C ALA A 215 -4.87 9.77 24.16
N GLY A 216 -5.12 10.40 25.30
CA GLY A 216 -6.19 11.43 25.41
C GLY A 216 -6.06 12.46 24.28
N PRO A 217 -7.00 13.41 24.09
CA PRO A 217 -7.06 14.26 22.92
C PRO A 217 -5.72 14.96 22.68
N VAL A 218 -4.95 14.44 21.74
CA VAL A 218 -3.63 14.96 21.37
C VAL A 218 -3.84 16.06 20.34
N GLU A 219 -3.32 17.22 20.69
CA GLU A 219 -3.13 18.33 19.78
C GLU A 219 -2.47 17.86 18.47
N LYS A 220 -3.04 18.18 17.33
CA LYS A 220 -2.62 17.73 15.99
C LYS A 220 -1.13 18.06 15.76
N SER A 221 -0.24 17.15 16.07
CA SER A 221 1.16 17.31 15.70
C SER A 221 1.32 16.96 14.22
N ARG A 222 1.23 17.97 13.36
CA ARG A 222 1.81 17.89 12.02
C ARG A 222 3.30 17.61 12.19
N VAL A 223 3.75 16.42 11.84
CA VAL A 223 5.17 16.17 11.64
C VAL A 223 5.57 16.88 10.34
N ARG A 224 5.64 18.22 10.40
CA ARG A 224 6.33 19.02 9.39
C ARG A 224 7.83 18.90 9.68
N ARG A 225 8.50 17.95 9.07
CA ARG A 225 9.94 18.09 8.84
C ARG A 225 10.23 17.61 7.45
N GLY A 226 10.87 18.53 6.69
CA GLY A 226 11.36 18.26 5.36
C GLY A 226 12.27 17.03 5.35
N TRP A 227 11.70 15.94 4.95
CA TRP A 227 12.43 14.80 4.46
C TRP A 227 12.85 15.15 3.04
N GLN A 228 14.14 15.23 2.80
CA GLN A 228 14.64 15.17 1.43
C GLN A 228 14.07 13.90 0.81
N ALA A 229 13.44 14.06 -0.34
CA ALA A 229 12.77 12.98 -1.04
C ALA A 229 13.73 11.81 -1.25
N LEU A 230 13.44 10.69 -0.60
CA LEU A 230 14.07 9.42 -0.95
C LEU A 230 13.32 8.88 -2.15
N SER A 231 13.94 8.94 -3.31
CA SER A 231 13.51 8.28 -4.53
C SER A 231 14.28 6.97 -4.68
N TYR A 232 13.58 5.91 -5.04
CA TYR A 232 14.17 4.60 -5.29
C TYR A 232 13.97 4.21 -6.74
N THR A 233 15.02 3.75 -7.39
CA THR A 233 14.96 3.04 -8.67
C THR A 233 15.52 1.65 -8.44
N VAL A 234 14.84 0.64 -8.91
CA VAL A 234 15.32 -0.73 -8.87
C VAL A 234 16.35 -0.89 -9.98
N GLU A 235 17.62 -1.19 -9.65
CA GLU A 235 18.64 -1.67 -10.58
C GLU A 235 18.52 -3.18 -10.80
#